data_814f69a32ac9a0582cbe83f220bc121d
#
_entry.id   814f69a32ac9a0582cbe83f220bc121d
#
_cell.length_a   1.000
_cell.length_b   1.000
_cell.length_c   1.000
_cell.angle_alpha   90.00
_cell.angle_beta   90.00
_cell.angle_gamma   90.00
#
_symmetry.space_group_name_H-M   'P 1'
#
loop_
_entity.id
_entity.type
_entity.pdbx_description
1 polymer ?
#
loop_
_entity_poly.entity_id
_entity_poly.type
_entity_poly.pdbx_seq_one_letter_code
_entity_poly.pdbx_strand_id
1 'polypeptide(L)'
;LVGSEMCIRDRFKVYTVINIIGLALSLACVIIIFRYVKQENDVDCYSPNKDRIGIMVQEYKDDNNKTAVIGGPLEDADIEAMSTFVWFNKDYIIKEEKHIDVETIVVDSLFLIVTDFPMKYGKAESWAASPQTAFITEELSEKLFGNINPIGKTIEYSTGDPLTVTGVIGK
;
A
#
# COMPACT_ATOMS: atom_id res chain seq x y z
N LEU A 1 -23.65 -62.78 -15.43
CA LEU A 1 -23.81 -61.64 -16.35
C LEU A 1 -24.18 -60.35 -15.64
N VAL A 2 -24.80 -60.39 -14.46
CA VAL A 2 -25.26 -59.16 -13.72
C VAL A 2 -24.11 -58.39 -13.04
N GLY A 3 -22.98 -59.05 -12.75
CA GLY A 3 -21.83 -58.40 -12.06
C GLY A 3 -20.98 -57.48 -12.95
N SER A 4 -20.93 -57.70 -14.25
CA SER A 4 -20.12 -56.88 -15.16
C SER A 4 -20.73 -55.52 -15.50
N GLU A 5 -22.06 -55.41 -15.53
CA GLU A 5 -22.75 -54.15 -15.79
C GLU A 5 -22.71 -53.18 -14.62
N MET A 6 -22.69 -53.72 -13.38
CA MET A 6 -22.60 -52.90 -12.16
C MET A 6 -21.19 -52.26 -12.04
N CYS A 7 -20.13 -52.97 -12.39
CA CYS A 7 -18.77 -52.43 -12.39
C CYS A 7 -18.57 -51.33 -13.45
N ILE A 8 -19.21 -51.43 -14.61
CA ILE A 8 -19.12 -50.40 -15.66
C ILE A 8 -19.83 -49.10 -15.20
N ARG A 9 -21.00 -49.22 -14.62
CA ARG A 9 -21.77 -48.06 -14.11
C ARG A 9 -21.08 -47.30 -12.99
N ASP A 10 -20.41 -48.00 -12.09
CA ASP A 10 -19.67 -47.36 -10.99
C ASP A 10 -18.37 -46.73 -11.48
N ARG A 11 -17.72 -47.30 -12.47
CA ARG A 11 -16.52 -46.74 -13.09
C ARG A 11 -16.80 -45.42 -13.81
N PHE A 12 -17.96 -45.28 -14.46
CA PHE A 12 -18.36 -44.00 -15.08
C PHE A 12 -18.60 -42.91 -14.03
N LYS A 13 -19.18 -43.23 -12.87
CA LYS A 13 -19.40 -42.27 -11.79
C LYS A 13 -18.07 -41.74 -11.22
N VAL A 14 -17.11 -42.61 -10.97
CA VAL A 14 -15.78 -42.25 -10.50
C VAL A 14 -15.06 -41.35 -11.49
N TYR A 15 -15.12 -41.67 -12.79
CA TYR A 15 -14.52 -40.84 -13.83
C TYR A 15 -15.13 -39.43 -13.90
N THR A 16 -16.46 -39.35 -13.80
CA THR A 16 -17.17 -38.06 -13.78
C THR A 16 -16.79 -37.23 -12.55
N VAL A 17 -16.71 -37.84 -11.39
CA VAL A 17 -16.31 -37.16 -10.15
C VAL A 17 -14.88 -36.62 -10.26
N ILE A 18 -13.95 -37.41 -10.75
CA ILE A 18 -12.55 -36.98 -10.95
C ILE A 18 -12.48 -35.79 -11.92
N ASN A 19 -13.21 -35.83 -13.01
CA ASN A 19 -13.24 -34.74 -13.99
C ASN A 19 -13.85 -33.46 -13.40
N ILE A 20 -14.93 -33.57 -12.61
CA ILE A 20 -15.55 -32.43 -11.94
C ILE A 20 -14.58 -31.81 -10.94
N ILE A 21 -13.90 -32.64 -10.11
CA ILE A 21 -12.91 -32.15 -9.14
C ILE A 21 -11.74 -31.48 -9.87
N GLY A 22 -11.21 -32.06 -10.93
CA GLY A 22 -10.14 -31.49 -11.72
C GLY A 22 -10.53 -30.14 -12.35
N LEU A 23 -11.73 -30.06 -12.91
CA LEU A 23 -12.25 -28.82 -13.47
C LEU A 23 -12.46 -27.73 -12.38
N ALA A 24 -13.04 -28.10 -11.24
CA ALA A 24 -13.27 -27.22 -10.14
C ALA A 24 -11.94 -26.66 -9.57
N LEU A 25 -10.93 -27.52 -9.43
CA LEU A 25 -9.59 -27.11 -8.97
C LEU A 25 -8.92 -26.16 -9.96
N SER A 26 -8.98 -26.48 -11.26
CA SER A 26 -8.44 -25.62 -12.31
C SER A 26 -9.09 -24.24 -12.32
N LEU A 27 -10.42 -24.20 -12.21
CA LEU A 27 -11.17 -22.95 -12.17
C LEU A 27 -10.83 -22.12 -10.92
N ALA A 28 -10.69 -22.76 -9.77
CA ALA A 28 -10.29 -22.09 -8.54
C ALA A 28 -8.89 -21.45 -8.67
N CYS A 29 -7.92 -22.16 -9.26
CA CYS A 29 -6.59 -21.60 -9.52
C CYS A 29 -6.64 -20.37 -10.43
N VAL A 30 -7.41 -20.43 -11.52
CA VAL A 30 -7.57 -19.30 -12.45
C VAL A 30 -8.18 -18.08 -11.74
N ILE A 31 -9.21 -18.30 -10.92
CA ILE A 31 -9.85 -17.20 -10.17
C ILE A 31 -8.87 -16.57 -9.19
N ILE A 32 -8.07 -17.36 -8.47
CA ILE A 32 -7.07 -16.86 -7.52
C ILE A 32 -6.02 -16.03 -8.26
N ILE A 33 -5.48 -16.54 -9.35
CA ILE A 33 -4.48 -15.83 -10.16
C ILE A 33 -5.06 -14.52 -10.70
N PHE A 34 -6.28 -14.56 -11.23
CA PHE A 34 -6.93 -13.36 -11.76
C PHE A 34 -7.15 -12.30 -10.67
N ARG A 35 -7.58 -12.71 -9.48
CA ARG A 35 -7.75 -11.79 -8.34
C ARG A 35 -6.41 -11.20 -7.90
N TYR A 36 -5.36 -12.02 -7.85
CA TYR A 36 -4.01 -11.56 -7.51
C TYR A 36 -3.50 -10.52 -8.52
N VAL A 37 -3.56 -10.83 -9.82
CA VAL A 37 -3.14 -9.90 -10.87
C VAL A 37 -3.96 -8.60 -10.85
N LYS A 38 -5.26 -8.70 -10.61
CA LYS A 38 -6.11 -7.51 -10.48
C LYS A 38 -5.71 -6.68 -9.27
N GLN A 39 -5.50 -7.30 -8.11
CA GLN A 39 -5.06 -6.61 -6.90
C GLN A 39 -3.72 -5.91 -7.11
N GLU A 40 -2.75 -6.56 -7.77
CA GLU A 40 -1.44 -5.98 -8.07
C GLU A 40 -1.55 -4.77 -9.00
N ASN A 41 -2.40 -4.84 -10.00
CA ASN A 41 -2.62 -3.71 -10.92
C ASN A 41 -3.40 -2.55 -10.29
N ASP A 42 -4.17 -2.80 -9.24
CA ASP A 42 -4.98 -1.79 -8.56
C ASP A 42 -4.19 -1.03 -7.47
N VAL A 43 -2.98 -1.51 -7.10
CA VAL A 43 -2.16 -0.92 -6.01
C VAL A 43 -1.81 0.54 -6.27
N ASP A 44 -1.49 0.91 -7.52
CA ASP A 44 -1.07 2.27 -7.88
C ASP A 44 -2.18 3.12 -8.51
N CYS A 45 -3.43 2.63 -8.52
CA CYS A 45 -4.54 3.29 -9.23
C CYS A 45 -5.09 4.53 -8.53
N TYR A 46 -4.64 4.85 -7.32
CA TYR A 46 -5.13 5.98 -6.53
C TYR A 46 -4.59 7.34 -6.99
N SER A 47 -3.39 7.36 -7.62
CA SER A 47 -2.80 8.62 -8.10
C SER A 47 -3.14 8.87 -9.57
N PRO A 48 -3.65 10.08 -9.91
CA PRO A 48 -3.85 10.49 -11.30
C PRO A 48 -2.54 10.53 -12.09
N ASN A 49 -1.42 10.74 -11.40
CA ASN A 49 -0.08 10.89 -11.97
C ASN A 49 0.73 9.58 -12.04
N LYS A 50 0.12 8.43 -11.74
CA LYS A 50 0.80 7.13 -11.64
C LYS A 50 1.73 6.80 -12.83
N ASP A 51 1.31 7.14 -14.04
CA ASP A 51 2.06 6.86 -15.27
C ASP A 51 3.26 7.82 -15.50
N ARG A 52 3.35 8.86 -14.66
CA ARG A 52 4.40 9.90 -14.71
C ARG A 52 5.32 9.89 -13.50
N ILE A 53 4.99 9.10 -12.48
CA ILE A 53 5.78 8.96 -11.25
C ILE A 53 6.71 7.76 -11.41
N GLY A 54 7.99 7.98 -11.14
CA GLY A 54 9.00 6.93 -11.10
C GLY A 54 9.85 7.04 -9.85
N ILE A 55 10.35 5.92 -9.38
CA ILE A 55 11.32 5.88 -8.30
C ILE A 55 12.71 5.91 -8.93
N MET A 56 13.52 6.90 -8.54
CA MET A 56 14.88 7.00 -8.98
C MET A 56 15.78 6.15 -8.11
N VAL A 57 16.53 5.28 -8.76
CA VAL A 57 17.41 4.33 -8.09
C VAL A 57 18.78 4.45 -8.71
N GLN A 58 19.78 4.81 -7.91
CA GLN A 58 21.17 4.76 -8.33
C GLN A 58 21.81 3.49 -7.78
N GLU A 59 22.28 2.64 -8.68
CA GLU A 59 23.01 1.44 -8.33
C GLU A 59 24.52 1.76 -8.28
N TYR A 60 25.15 1.56 -7.14
CA TYR A 60 26.60 1.58 -7.05
C TYR A 60 27.14 0.29 -6.45
N LYS A 61 28.33 -0.10 -6.89
CA LYS A 61 29.04 -1.26 -6.34
C LYS A 61 30.03 -0.79 -5.30
N ASP A 62 29.89 -1.35 -4.10
CA ASP A 62 30.88 -1.20 -3.03
C ASP A 62 32.17 -1.97 -3.40
N ASP A 63 33.29 -1.63 -2.73
CA ASP A 63 34.59 -2.28 -2.88
C ASP A 63 34.55 -3.81 -2.71
N ASN A 64 33.54 -4.33 -2.02
CA ASN A 64 33.25 -5.74 -1.85
C ASN A 64 32.34 -6.36 -2.96
N ASN A 65 32.14 -5.63 -4.06
CA ASN A 65 31.24 -6.01 -5.17
C ASN A 65 29.76 -6.25 -4.76
N LYS A 66 29.34 -5.66 -3.63
CA LYS A 66 27.92 -5.64 -3.22
C LYS A 66 27.22 -4.46 -3.87
N THR A 67 26.08 -4.73 -4.47
CA THR A 67 25.21 -3.71 -5.03
C THR A 67 24.46 -3.00 -3.92
N ALA A 68 24.60 -1.69 -3.83
CA ALA A 68 23.76 -0.83 -3.01
C ALA A 68 22.93 0.07 -3.91
N VAL A 69 21.69 0.32 -3.47
CA VAL A 69 20.72 1.12 -4.21
C VAL A 69 20.48 2.39 -3.41
N ILE A 70 20.76 3.54 -4.02
CA ILE A 70 20.53 4.85 -3.41
C ILE A 70 19.70 5.67 -4.39
N GLY A 71 18.63 6.32 -3.87
CA GLY A 71 17.90 7.33 -4.63
C GLY A 71 18.76 8.61 -4.77
N GLY A 72 18.81 9.16 -5.97
CA GLY A 72 19.54 10.40 -6.23
C GLY A 72 19.02 11.16 -7.45
N PRO A 73 19.33 12.46 -7.56
CA PRO A 73 18.88 13.28 -8.69
C PRO A 73 19.57 12.83 -9.99
N LEU A 74 18.79 12.80 -11.07
CA LEU A 74 19.27 12.65 -12.44
C LEU A 74 19.44 14.04 -13.06
N GLU A 75 20.63 14.36 -13.56
CA GLU A 75 20.92 15.68 -14.15
C GLU A 75 20.35 15.90 -15.55
N ASP A 76 19.92 14.83 -16.25
CA ASP A 76 19.57 14.88 -17.69
C ASP A 76 18.12 14.44 -18.01
N ALA A 77 17.22 14.35 -17.03
CA ALA A 77 15.85 13.98 -17.30
C ALA A 77 14.91 15.20 -17.23
N ASP A 78 13.87 15.22 -18.06
CA ASP A 78 12.75 16.17 -17.96
C ASP A 78 11.93 15.91 -16.69
N ILE A 79 12.52 16.22 -15.52
CA ILE A 79 11.91 16.06 -14.21
C ILE A 79 11.16 17.33 -13.87
N GLU A 80 9.85 17.24 -13.73
CA GLU A 80 8.98 18.36 -13.35
C GLU A 80 9.07 18.66 -11.86
N ALA A 81 9.12 17.63 -11.02
CA ALA A 81 9.28 17.73 -9.57
C ALA A 81 9.91 16.46 -9.00
N MET A 82 10.66 16.59 -7.94
CA MET A 82 11.28 15.49 -7.23
C MET A 82 10.99 15.62 -5.73
N SER A 83 10.68 14.49 -5.09
CA SER A 83 10.42 14.41 -3.67
C SER A 83 11.23 13.28 -3.04
N THR A 84 11.60 13.47 -1.79
CA THR A 84 12.34 12.48 -1.01
C THR A 84 11.46 11.94 0.13
N PHE A 85 11.55 10.64 0.39
CA PHE A 85 10.89 10.03 1.52
C PHE A 85 11.80 9.04 2.25
N VAL A 86 11.55 8.86 3.54
CA VAL A 86 12.19 7.85 4.38
C VAL A 86 11.10 7.00 5.02
N TRP A 87 11.24 5.69 4.88
CA TRP A 87 10.26 4.74 5.39
C TRP A 87 10.68 4.13 6.73
N PHE A 88 9.76 4.14 7.70
CA PHE A 88 9.90 3.49 9.00
C PHE A 88 8.86 2.39 9.14
N ASN A 89 9.29 1.13 9.07
CA ASN A 89 8.40 -0.05 9.04
C ASN A 89 7.69 -0.37 10.36
N LYS A 90 8.19 0.15 11.49
CA LYS A 90 7.61 -0.14 12.80
C LYS A 90 7.72 1.10 13.67
N ASP A 91 6.62 1.74 13.86
CA ASP A 91 6.48 2.88 14.71
C ASP A 91 5.15 2.83 15.45
N TYR A 92 4.90 3.74 16.37
CA TYR A 92 3.65 3.79 17.09
C TYR A 92 3.24 5.23 17.42
N ILE A 93 1.94 5.39 17.58
CA ILE A 93 1.31 6.60 18.07
C ILE A 93 0.78 6.31 19.47
N ILE A 94 0.98 7.27 20.38
CA ILE A 94 0.49 7.19 21.74
C ILE A 94 -0.88 7.87 21.81
N LYS A 95 -1.87 7.14 22.30
CA LYS A 95 -3.19 7.68 22.60
C LYS A 95 -3.70 7.11 23.93
N GLU A 96 -3.97 7.98 24.90
CA GLU A 96 -4.53 7.58 26.20
C GLU A 96 -3.75 6.41 26.85
N GLU A 97 -2.42 6.51 26.87
CA GLU A 97 -1.48 5.48 27.36
C GLU A 97 -1.44 4.18 26.54
N LYS A 98 -2.13 4.11 25.40
CA LYS A 98 -2.09 2.97 24.47
C LYS A 98 -1.17 3.26 23.29
N HIS A 99 -0.36 2.28 22.95
CA HIS A 99 0.45 2.29 21.75
C HIS A 99 -0.36 1.71 20.58
N ILE A 100 -0.42 2.44 19.50
CA ILE A 100 -1.07 2.01 18.25
C ILE A 100 0.03 1.88 17.22
N ASP A 101 0.32 0.66 16.81
CA ASP A 101 1.32 0.39 15.78
C ASP A 101 0.90 1.02 14.45
N VAL A 102 1.84 1.69 13.81
CA VAL A 102 1.67 2.36 12.52
C VAL A 102 2.91 2.17 11.66
N GLU A 103 2.72 2.22 10.36
CA GLU A 103 3.80 2.41 9.41
C GLU A 103 3.87 3.89 9.06
N THR A 104 5.08 4.45 9.13
CA THR A 104 5.29 5.88 8.97
C THR A 104 6.26 6.15 7.84
N ILE A 105 5.98 7.18 7.06
CA ILE A 105 6.92 7.75 6.11
C ILE A 105 7.17 9.21 6.48
N VAL A 106 8.43 9.61 6.49
CA VAL A 106 8.83 11.01 6.58
C VAL A 106 9.10 11.51 5.17
N VAL A 107 8.46 12.59 4.82
CA VAL A 107 8.46 13.11 3.44
C VAL A 107 8.76 14.60 3.42
N ASP A 108 9.23 15.09 2.30
CA ASP A 108 9.40 16.51 2.06
C ASP A 108 8.08 17.20 1.63
N SER A 109 8.13 18.52 1.45
CA SER A 109 6.97 19.33 1.13
C SER A 109 6.37 19.06 -0.26
N LEU A 110 7.10 18.43 -1.16
CA LEU A 110 6.67 18.15 -2.53
C LEU A 110 6.01 16.78 -2.68
N PHE A 111 6.18 15.90 -1.69
CA PHE A 111 5.70 14.51 -1.77
C PHE A 111 4.21 14.39 -2.11
N LEU A 112 3.37 15.13 -1.40
CA LEU A 112 1.92 15.09 -1.62
C LEU A 112 1.49 15.75 -2.92
N ILE A 113 2.29 16.71 -3.43
CA ILE A 113 2.05 17.35 -4.72
C ILE A 113 2.41 16.39 -5.87
N VAL A 114 3.55 15.70 -5.73
CA VAL A 114 4.01 14.72 -6.73
C VAL A 114 3.08 13.53 -6.79
N THR A 115 2.71 12.97 -5.63
CA THR A 115 1.90 11.76 -5.56
C THR A 115 0.42 12.00 -5.79
N ASP A 116 -0.06 13.24 -5.56
CA ASP A 116 -1.45 13.66 -5.74
C ASP A 116 -2.47 12.69 -5.11
N PHE A 117 -2.21 12.32 -3.83
CA PHE A 117 -3.12 11.46 -3.11
C PHE A 117 -4.51 12.08 -2.95
N PRO A 118 -5.58 11.30 -3.11
CA PRO A 118 -6.92 11.80 -2.86
C PRO A 118 -7.08 12.19 -1.39
N MET A 119 -7.49 13.43 -1.14
CA MET A 119 -7.66 13.96 0.20
C MET A 119 -9.12 13.88 0.65
N LYS A 120 -9.38 13.24 1.79
CA LYS A 120 -10.72 13.26 2.43
C LYS A 120 -10.92 14.55 3.21
N TYR A 121 -9.90 14.99 3.93
CA TYR A 121 -9.87 16.26 4.69
C TYR A 121 -8.51 16.92 4.52
N GLY A 122 -8.50 18.25 4.52
CA GLY A 122 -7.29 19.04 4.35
C GLY A 122 -6.93 19.26 2.88
N LYS A 123 -5.74 19.83 2.66
CA LYS A 123 -5.17 20.08 1.33
C LYS A 123 -3.68 19.75 1.35
N ALA A 124 -3.15 19.26 0.23
CA ALA A 124 -1.74 18.90 0.10
C ALA A 124 -0.80 20.07 0.44
N GLU A 125 -1.19 21.29 0.07
CA GLU A 125 -0.39 22.50 0.30
C GLU A 125 -0.29 22.87 1.80
N SER A 126 -1.20 22.38 2.64
CA SER A 126 -1.16 22.64 4.10
C SER A 126 0.01 21.94 4.80
N TRP A 127 0.66 20.97 4.15
CA TRP A 127 1.83 20.28 4.66
C TRP A 127 3.05 21.19 4.84
N ALA A 128 3.25 22.11 3.92
CA ALA A 128 4.43 22.99 3.90
C ALA A 128 4.43 24.05 5.02
N ALA A 129 3.34 24.18 5.79
CA ALA A 129 3.17 25.27 6.76
C ALA A 129 3.96 25.07 8.05
N SER A 130 4.26 23.84 8.47
CA SER A 130 4.98 23.56 9.72
C SER A 130 5.63 22.16 9.70
N PRO A 131 6.83 22.02 10.29
CA PRO A 131 7.51 20.72 10.35
C PRO A 131 6.84 19.72 11.32
N GLN A 132 5.99 20.17 12.23
CA GLN A 132 5.30 19.33 13.21
C GLN A 132 3.86 19.02 12.76
N THR A 133 3.71 18.58 11.52
CA THR A 133 2.42 18.22 10.95
C THR A 133 2.40 16.76 10.50
N ALA A 134 1.22 16.16 10.49
CA ALA A 134 1.01 14.80 10.04
C ALA A 134 -0.20 14.70 9.11
N PHE A 135 -0.05 13.92 8.05
CA PHE A 135 -1.16 13.38 7.29
C PHE A 135 -1.39 11.95 7.76
N ILE A 136 -2.63 11.58 7.93
CA ILE A 136 -3.01 10.25 8.38
C ILE A 136 -3.94 9.60 7.37
N THR A 137 -3.96 8.28 7.33
CA THR A 137 -4.92 7.54 6.52
C THR A 137 -6.33 7.63 7.11
N GLU A 138 -7.33 7.43 6.29
CA GLU A 138 -8.73 7.37 6.73
C GLU A 138 -8.93 6.33 7.83
N GLU A 139 -8.33 5.14 7.68
CA GLU A 139 -8.39 4.07 8.67
C GLU A 139 -7.82 4.49 10.03
N LEU A 140 -6.65 5.13 10.01
CA LEU A 140 -6.03 5.64 11.25
C LEU A 140 -6.86 6.76 11.87
N SER A 141 -7.45 7.64 11.04
CA SER A 141 -8.35 8.69 11.50
C SER A 141 -9.56 8.12 12.23
N GLU A 142 -10.20 7.11 11.68
CA GLU A 142 -11.33 6.42 12.31
C GLU A 142 -10.93 5.74 13.62
N LYS A 143 -9.77 5.10 13.66
CA LYS A 143 -9.23 4.43 14.84
C LYS A 143 -8.90 5.40 15.98
N LEU A 144 -8.36 6.57 15.63
CA LEU A 144 -7.96 7.59 16.61
C LEU A 144 -9.12 8.50 17.05
N PHE A 145 -9.98 8.90 16.12
CA PHE A 145 -10.95 9.98 16.35
C PHE A 145 -12.39 9.58 16.03
N GLY A 146 -12.63 8.36 15.54
CA GLY A 146 -13.94 7.94 15.07
C GLY A 146 -14.39 8.75 13.84
N ASN A 147 -15.67 9.11 13.82
CA ASN A 147 -16.25 9.89 12.70
C ASN A 147 -16.07 11.41 12.84
N ILE A 148 -15.16 11.87 13.71
CA ILE A 148 -14.93 13.30 13.94
C ILE A 148 -13.82 13.78 13.01
N ASN A 149 -13.97 14.98 12.42
CA ASN A 149 -12.91 15.60 11.64
C ASN A 149 -11.63 15.77 12.49
N PRO A 150 -10.50 15.15 12.09
CA PRO A 150 -9.27 15.15 12.87
C PRO A 150 -8.39 16.39 12.63
N ILE A 151 -8.72 17.24 11.67
CA ILE A 151 -7.90 18.42 11.33
C ILE A 151 -7.71 19.32 12.55
N GLY A 152 -6.45 19.70 12.81
CA GLY A 152 -6.05 20.52 13.93
C GLY A 152 -5.93 19.77 15.26
N LYS A 153 -6.24 18.46 15.31
CA LYS A 153 -6.01 17.66 16.50
C LYS A 153 -4.55 17.20 16.57
N THR A 154 -4.08 17.02 17.79
CA THR A 154 -2.72 16.57 18.06
C THR A 154 -2.69 15.06 18.29
N ILE A 155 -1.66 14.41 17.74
CA ILE A 155 -1.27 13.03 18.02
C ILE A 155 0.13 13.06 18.61
N GLU A 156 0.44 12.14 19.50
CA GLU A 156 1.77 12.00 20.08
C GLU A 156 2.51 10.84 19.36
N TYR A 157 3.64 11.19 18.80
CA TYR A 157 4.48 10.23 18.06
C TYR A 157 5.40 9.47 19.02
N SER A 158 5.97 8.36 18.59
CA SER A 158 6.83 7.47 19.39
C SER A 158 8.00 8.18 20.09
N THR A 159 8.49 9.28 19.54
CA THR A 159 9.52 10.13 20.13
C THR A 159 9.01 11.02 21.25
N GLY A 160 7.69 11.07 21.51
CA GLY A 160 7.06 11.98 22.43
C GLY A 160 6.75 13.37 21.83
N ASP A 161 7.04 13.58 20.55
CA ASP A 161 6.77 14.84 19.88
C ASP A 161 5.29 14.94 19.47
N PRO A 162 4.63 16.08 19.75
CA PRO A 162 3.27 16.32 19.31
C PRO A 162 3.25 16.66 17.81
N LEU A 163 2.44 15.94 17.03
CA LEU A 163 2.19 16.24 15.63
C LEU A 163 0.75 16.70 15.44
N THR A 164 0.56 17.78 14.71
CA THR A 164 -0.77 18.29 14.37
C THR A 164 -1.28 17.63 13.08
N VAL A 165 -2.45 17.04 13.12
CA VAL A 165 -3.10 16.48 11.94
C VAL A 165 -3.56 17.60 11.02
N THR A 166 -3.01 17.67 9.81
CA THR A 166 -3.33 18.69 8.80
C THR A 166 -4.04 18.13 7.58
N GLY A 167 -4.10 16.79 7.45
CA GLY A 167 -4.84 16.17 6.38
C GLY A 167 -5.16 14.70 6.63
N VAL A 168 -6.15 14.21 5.89
CA VAL A 168 -6.53 12.80 5.84
C VAL A 168 -6.54 12.36 4.40
N ILE A 169 -5.73 11.35 4.12
CA ILE A 169 -5.66 10.71 2.81
C ILE A 169 -6.86 9.76 2.69
N GLY A 170 -7.63 9.91 1.62
CA GLY A 170 -8.74 9.03 1.27
C GLY A 170 -8.27 7.69 0.71
N LYS A 171 -9.22 6.78 0.53
CA LYS A 171 -9.00 5.50 -0.16
C LYS A 171 -9.14 5.68 -1.65
#